data_d937d4e4f35464168e8d633dce51c155
#
_entry.id   d937d4e4f35464168e8d633dce51c155
#
_cell.length_a   1.000
_cell.length_b   1.000
_cell.length_c   1.000
_cell.angle_alpha   90.00
_cell.angle_beta   90.00
_cell.angle_gamma   90.00
#
_symmetry.space_group_name_H-M   'P 1'
#
loop_
_entity.id
_entity.type
_entity.pdbx_description
1 polymer ?
#
loop_
_entity_poly.entity_id
_entity_poly.type
_entity_poly.pdbx_seq_one_letter_code
_entity_poly.pdbx_strand_id
1 'polypeptide(L)'
;RCWIRVDAVDSCIQDEAPSNDLPYYAAIRDIISSRWVQDLYLVRHGETDYNREGRLGGDPSLTAKGIEQAEKLAAHFDGVDLPYIFTSTKQRSAETAAPLLRSRPNTISMALSEFDEINAGVCEGMRYSDVRDGMPLEYEARSHNKYGYIYPNGESYAMLKERVARGLRRALFLSGEGTLMIVGHQAINRTLLSLFLFQ
;
A
#
# COMPACT_ATOMS: atom_id res chain seq x y z
N ARG A 1 6.98 -38.43 12.00
CA ARG A 1 7.37 -37.04 12.29
C ARG A 1 7.29 -36.29 10.97
N CYS A 2 6.59 -35.14 10.97
CA CYS A 2 6.52 -34.25 9.83
C CYS A 2 7.67 -33.23 9.92
N TRP A 3 8.33 -32.96 8.81
CA TRP A 3 9.40 -31.97 8.75
C TRP A 3 9.58 -31.44 7.34
N ILE A 4 10.08 -30.23 7.22
CA ILE A 4 10.47 -29.59 5.96
C ILE A 4 11.88 -29.04 6.17
N ARG A 5 12.79 -29.35 5.23
CA ARG A 5 14.11 -28.77 5.17
C ARG A 5 14.12 -27.71 4.06
N VAL A 6 14.44 -26.49 4.45
CA VAL A 6 14.44 -25.33 3.56
C VAL A 6 15.86 -24.80 3.41
N ASP A 7 16.26 -24.48 2.19
CA ASP A 7 17.40 -23.63 1.96
C ASP A 7 17.01 -22.19 2.29
N ALA A 8 17.68 -21.60 3.28
CA ALA A 8 17.34 -20.26 3.77
C ALA A 8 17.79 -19.14 2.82
N VAL A 9 18.68 -19.44 1.88
CA VAL A 9 19.16 -18.47 0.88
C VAL A 9 18.22 -18.41 -0.32
N ASP A 10 17.85 -19.59 -0.82
CA ASP A 10 17.05 -19.70 -2.05
C ASP A 10 15.55 -19.92 -1.78
N SER A 11 15.15 -20.04 -0.50
CA SER A 11 13.76 -20.35 -0.08
C SER A 11 13.19 -21.60 -0.77
N CYS A 12 14.07 -22.55 -1.09
CA CYS A 12 13.71 -23.79 -1.76
C CYS A 12 13.55 -24.92 -0.76
N ILE A 13 12.50 -25.72 -0.92
CA ILE A 13 12.36 -26.97 -0.16
C ILE A 13 13.35 -27.98 -0.71
N GLN A 14 14.34 -28.35 0.12
CA GLN A 14 15.34 -29.36 -0.23
C GLN A 14 14.84 -30.78 -0.02
N ASP A 15 14.04 -30.96 1.03
CA ASP A 15 13.50 -32.28 1.40
C ASP A 15 12.31 -32.11 2.36
N GLU A 16 11.34 -33.03 2.33
CA GLU A 16 10.16 -32.97 3.17
C GLU A 16 9.59 -34.37 3.49
N ALA A 17 9.02 -34.51 4.69
CA ALA A 17 8.17 -35.61 5.05
C ALA A 17 6.73 -35.11 5.24
N PRO A 18 5.88 -35.20 4.20
CA PRO A 18 4.54 -34.66 4.24
C PRO A 18 3.67 -35.43 5.26
N SER A 19 2.75 -34.71 5.90
CA SER A 19 1.71 -35.29 6.73
C SER A 19 0.38 -34.66 6.39
N ASN A 20 -0.56 -35.47 5.95
CA ASN A 20 -1.93 -35.04 5.69
C ASN A 20 -2.70 -34.76 6.96
N ASP A 21 -2.16 -35.09 8.14
CA ASP A 21 -2.79 -34.92 9.44
C ASP A 21 -2.51 -33.54 10.06
N LEU A 22 -1.59 -32.76 9.49
CA LEU A 22 -1.31 -31.40 9.97
C LEU A 22 -2.19 -30.39 9.23
N PRO A 23 -3.15 -29.77 9.92
CA PRO A 23 -3.86 -28.65 9.36
C PRO A 23 -2.84 -27.55 8.99
N TYR A 24 -2.99 -26.96 7.84
CA TYR A 24 -2.09 -25.91 7.29
C TYR A 24 -0.76 -26.38 6.72
N TYR A 25 -0.42 -27.69 6.65
CA TYR A 25 0.83 -28.15 6.04
C TYR A 25 1.00 -27.61 4.61
N ALA A 26 -0.02 -27.73 3.77
CA ALA A 26 -0.01 -27.23 2.41
C ALA A 26 0.23 -25.71 2.36
N ALA A 27 -0.45 -24.95 3.22
CA ALA A 27 -0.30 -23.49 3.30
C ALA A 27 1.11 -23.08 3.75
N ILE A 28 1.68 -23.79 4.73
CA ILE A 28 3.06 -23.55 5.21
C ILE A 28 4.05 -23.88 4.09
N ARG A 29 3.87 -25.01 3.41
CA ARG A 29 4.69 -25.42 2.28
C ARG A 29 4.64 -24.39 1.16
N ASP A 30 3.46 -23.92 0.80
CA ASP A 30 3.25 -22.89 -0.20
C ASP A 30 3.92 -21.56 0.18
N ILE A 31 3.85 -21.18 1.46
CA ILE A 31 4.54 -20.00 1.98
C ILE A 31 6.07 -20.15 1.85
N ILE A 32 6.62 -21.31 2.17
CA ILE A 32 8.07 -21.55 2.14
C ILE A 32 8.58 -21.66 0.70
N SER A 33 7.81 -22.30 -0.19
CA SER A 33 8.21 -22.55 -1.58
C SER A 33 7.81 -21.44 -2.54
N SER A 34 6.95 -20.50 -2.11
CA SER A 34 6.61 -19.37 -2.96
C SER A 34 7.82 -18.45 -3.06
N ARG A 35 8.33 -18.28 -4.26
CA ARG A 35 9.24 -17.18 -4.59
C ARG A 35 8.42 -15.92 -4.55
N TRP A 36 8.47 -15.24 -3.42
CA TRP A 36 7.79 -13.98 -3.22
C TRP A 36 8.51 -12.87 -3.97
N VAL A 37 7.80 -11.79 -4.21
CA VAL A 37 8.30 -10.54 -4.73
C VAL A 37 9.73 -10.26 -4.23
N GLN A 38 10.67 -10.09 -5.15
CA GLN A 38 12.07 -9.77 -4.82
C GLN A 38 12.15 -8.46 -4.04
N ASP A 39 11.50 -7.41 -4.58
CA ASP A 39 11.48 -6.10 -3.98
C ASP A 39 10.07 -5.49 -4.05
N LEU A 40 9.62 -4.95 -2.92
CA LEU A 40 8.40 -4.17 -2.83
C LEU A 40 8.75 -2.73 -2.47
N TYR A 41 8.54 -1.82 -3.39
CA TYR A 41 8.72 -0.39 -3.16
C TYR A 41 7.40 0.27 -2.78
N LEU A 42 7.36 0.88 -1.61
CA LEU A 42 6.21 1.65 -1.12
C LEU A 42 6.51 3.15 -1.26
N VAL A 43 5.80 3.80 -2.15
CA VAL A 43 5.97 5.21 -2.46
C VAL A 43 4.72 5.98 -2.01
N ARG A 44 4.91 7.10 -1.33
CA ARG A 44 3.84 8.06 -1.08
C ARG A 44 3.80 9.06 -2.23
N HIS A 45 2.60 9.44 -2.66
CA HIS A 45 2.42 10.49 -3.68
C HIS A 45 3.16 11.79 -3.32
N GLY A 46 3.52 12.59 -4.33
CA GLY A 46 4.15 13.88 -4.16
C GLY A 46 3.26 14.90 -3.42
N GLU A 47 3.83 16.06 -3.07
CA GLU A 47 3.13 17.11 -2.34
C GLU A 47 1.91 17.62 -3.11
N THR A 48 0.80 17.84 -2.38
CA THR A 48 -0.43 18.48 -2.84
C THR A 48 -0.76 19.69 -1.99
N ASP A 49 -1.65 20.58 -2.44
CA ASP A 49 -2.11 21.71 -1.60
C ASP A 49 -2.83 21.21 -0.35
N TYR A 50 -3.55 20.09 -0.40
CA TYR A 50 -4.17 19.51 0.80
C TYR A 50 -3.12 19.08 1.84
N ASN A 51 -1.93 18.61 1.42
CA ASN A 51 -0.85 18.32 2.36
C ASN A 51 -0.33 19.60 3.04
N ARG A 52 -0.18 20.70 2.28
CA ARG A 52 0.28 22.00 2.81
C ARG A 52 -0.73 22.62 3.77
N GLU A 53 -2.01 22.44 3.50
CA GLU A 53 -3.10 23.00 4.29
C GLU A 53 -3.56 22.09 5.43
N GLY A 54 -3.02 20.87 5.55
CA GLY A 54 -3.42 19.90 6.56
C GLY A 54 -4.86 19.42 6.39
N ARG A 55 -5.32 19.24 5.14
CA ARG A 55 -6.65 18.71 4.81
C ARG A 55 -6.66 17.20 4.71
N LEU A 56 -7.80 16.63 5.08
CA LEU A 56 -8.09 15.21 4.99
C LEU A 56 -8.57 14.82 3.59
N GLY A 57 -8.17 13.64 3.12
CA GLY A 57 -8.74 12.99 1.94
C GLY A 57 -8.67 13.80 0.64
N GLY A 58 -9.81 13.86 -0.06
CA GLY A 58 -9.94 14.55 -1.33
C GLY A 58 -9.12 13.96 -2.47
N ASP A 59 -9.11 14.68 -3.61
CA ASP A 59 -8.31 14.28 -4.78
C ASP A 59 -7.63 15.47 -5.47
N PRO A 60 -6.79 16.25 -4.74
CA PRO A 60 -6.04 17.34 -5.33
C PRO A 60 -4.90 16.81 -6.20
N SER A 61 -4.54 17.58 -7.25
CA SER A 61 -3.33 17.38 -8.04
C SER A 61 -2.06 17.68 -7.27
N LEU A 62 -0.92 17.28 -7.83
CA LEU A 62 0.39 17.64 -7.30
C LEU A 62 0.65 19.14 -7.42
N THR A 63 1.34 19.70 -6.42
CA THR A 63 1.93 21.05 -6.53
C THR A 63 3.16 21.01 -7.46
N ALA A 64 3.68 22.18 -7.85
CA ALA A 64 4.95 22.25 -8.58
C ALA A 64 6.08 21.47 -7.86
N LYS A 65 6.12 21.55 -6.52
CA LYS A 65 7.08 20.78 -5.71
C LYS A 65 6.76 19.28 -5.75
N GLY A 66 5.48 18.89 -5.76
CA GLY A 66 5.07 17.49 -5.91
C GLY A 66 5.49 16.90 -7.25
N ILE A 67 5.38 17.68 -8.32
CA ILE A 67 5.87 17.31 -9.66
C ILE A 67 7.40 17.12 -9.64
N GLU A 68 8.14 18.06 -9.04
CA GLU A 68 9.60 17.93 -8.89
C GLU A 68 9.99 16.66 -8.09
N GLN A 69 9.22 16.33 -7.04
CA GLN A 69 9.42 15.10 -6.27
C GLN A 69 9.19 13.85 -7.13
N ALA A 70 8.17 13.85 -8.00
CA ALA A 70 7.89 12.75 -8.90
C ALA A 70 9.01 12.57 -9.97
N GLU A 71 9.56 13.66 -10.50
CA GLU A 71 10.71 13.60 -11.41
C GLU A 71 11.97 13.07 -10.71
N LYS A 72 12.24 13.51 -9.48
CA LYS A 72 13.36 12.98 -8.67
C LYS A 72 13.19 11.49 -8.35
N LEU A 73 11.95 11.05 -8.10
CA LEU A 73 11.64 9.64 -7.91
C LEU A 73 11.99 8.85 -9.17
N ALA A 74 11.59 9.33 -10.34
CA ALA A 74 11.89 8.68 -11.61
C ALA A 74 13.41 8.57 -11.86
N ALA A 75 14.16 9.62 -11.55
CA ALA A 75 15.62 9.64 -11.65
C ALA A 75 16.27 8.68 -10.64
N HIS A 76 15.73 8.58 -9.41
CA HIS A 76 16.27 7.67 -8.39
C HIS A 76 16.14 6.19 -8.81
N PHE A 77 15.09 5.86 -9.52
CA PHE A 77 14.85 4.50 -10.02
C PHE A 77 15.40 4.26 -11.43
N ASP A 78 16.20 5.19 -11.97
CA ASP A 78 16.84 4.97 -13.27
C ASP A 78 17.71 3.71 -13.24
N GLY A 79 17.57 2.85 -14.27
CA GLY A 79 18.23 1.54 -14.33
C GLY A 79 17.67 0.45 -13.43
N VAL A 80 16.69 0.74 -12.55
CA VAL A 80 16.00 -0.28 -11.77
C VAL A 80 14.87 -0.89 -12.59
N ASP A 81 14.84 -2.22 -12.69
CA ASP A 81 13.73 -2.93 -13.34
C ASP A 81 12.47 -2.86 -12.47
N LEU A 82 11.42 -2.26 -13.00
CA LEU A 82 10.12 -2.11 -12.36
C LEU A 82 9.03 -2.63 -13.30
N PRO A 83 8.86 -3.94 -13.42
CA PRO A 83 7.88 -4.52 -14.32
C PRO A 83 6.44 -4.19 -13.94
N TYR A 84 6.17 -3.87 -12.66
CA TYR A 84 4.83 -3.56 -12.17
C TYR A 84 4.83 -2.30 -11.31
N ILE A 85 3.93 -1.37 -11.65
CA ILE A 85 3.64 -0.17 -10.84
C ILE A 85 2.14 -0.11 -10.57
N PHE A 86 1.74 -0.28 -9.32
CA PHE A 86 0.36 -0.12 -8.87
C PHE A 86 0.17 1.26 -8.27
N THR A 87 -0.92 1.91 -8.62
CA THR A 87 -1.30 3.21 -8.02
C THR A 87 -2.65 3.10 -7.33
N SER A 88 -3.00 4.07 -6.50
CA SER A 88 -4.39 4.29 -6.15
C SER A 88 -5.14 4.87 -7.36
N THR A 89 -6.47 4.98 -7.26
CA THR A 89 -7.28 5.65 -8.30
C THR A 89 -7.20 7.18 -8.22
N LYS A 90 -6.54 7.73 -7.19
CA LYS A 90 -6.41 9.17 -6.96
C LYS A 90 -5.41 9.80 -7.92
N GLN A 91 -5.76 10.98 -8.46
CA GLN A 91 -4.99 11.71 -9.44
C GLN A 91 -3.53 11.92 -8.99
N ARG A 92 -3.29 12.35 -7.75
CA ARG A 92 -1.95 12.56 -7.20
C ARG A 92 -1.04 11.33 -7.23
N SER A 93 -1.60 10.12 -7.11
CA SER A 93 -0.82 8.87 -7.22
C SER A 93 -0.44 8.58 -8.67
N ALA A 94 -1.38 8.76 -9.60
CA ALA A 94 -1.13 8.62 -11.03
C ALA A 94 -0.10 9.65 -11.52
N GLU A 95 -0.23 10.92 -11.12
CA GLU A 95 0.72 11.99 -11.45
C GLU A 95 2.12 11.71 -10.91
N THR A 96 2.23 11.11 -9.70
CA THR A 96 3.52 10.72 -9.12
C THR A 96 4.17 9.57 -9.90
N ALA A 97 3.38 8.63 -10.40
CA ALA A 97 3.88 7.51 -11.20
C ALA A 97 4.21 7.91 -12.66
N ALA A 98 3.61 8.97 -13.18
CA ALA A 98 3.71 9.34 -14.59
C ALA A 98 5.15 9.51 -15.10
N PRO A 99 6.09 10.18 -14.40
CA PRO A 99 7.48 10.26 -14.85
C PRO A 99 8.18 8.91 -14.95
N LEU A 100 7.92 7.99 -13.99
CA LEU A 100 8.45 6.63 -14.01
C LEU A 100 7.98 5.86 -15.26
N LEU A 101 6.70 5.98 -15.60
CA LEU A 101 6.08 5.28 -16.72
C LEU A 101 6.53 5.82 -18.08
N ARG A 102 6.83 7.12 -18.18
CA ARG A 102 7.34 7.73 -19.42
C ARG A 102 8.63 7.08 -19.90
N SER A 103 9.51 6.70 -19.00
CA SER A 103 10.81 6.07 -19.34
C SER A 103 10.73 4.53 -19.43
N ARG A 104 9.58 3.93 -19.14
CA ARG A 104 9.40 2.46 -19.01
C ARG A 104 8.18 1.94 -19.79
N PRO A 105 8.24 1.89 -21.12
CA PRO A 105 7.08 1.54 -21.96
C PRO A 105 6.57 0.11 -21.73
N ASN A 106 7.41 -0.79 -21.18
CA ASN A 106 7.06 -2.18 -20.92
C ASN A 106 6.54 -2.42 -19.49
N THR A 107 6.55 -1.41 -18.62
CA THR A 107 6.01 -1.51 -17.27
C THR A 107 4.49 -1.63 -17.31
N ILE A 108 3.96 -2.65 -16.65
CA ILE A 108 2.52 -2.81 -16.46
C ILE A 108 2.09 -1.89 -15.33
N SER A 109 1.21 -0.93 -15.64
CA SER A 109 0.64 -0.03 -14.64
C SER A 109 -0.83 -0.30 -14.44
N MET A 110 -1.27 -0.34 -13.17
CA MET A 110 -2.67 -0.58 -12.82
C MET A 110 -3.08 0.25 -11.61
N ALA A 111 -4.22 0.96 -11.73
CA ALA A 111 -4.84 1.64 -10.61
C ALA A 111 -5.76 0.67 -9.85
N LEU A 112 -5.57 0.57 -8.53
CA LEU A 112 -6.36 -0.28 -7.63
C LEU A 112 -7.02 0.60 -6.57
N SER A 113 -8.34 0.59 -6.51
CA SER A 113 -9.12 1.32 -5.49
C SER A 113 -8.84 0.83 -4.07
N GLU A 114 -8.35 -0.39 -3.95
CA GLU A 114 -7.87 -0.95 -2.69
C GLU A 114 -6.71 -0.16 -2.08
N PHE A 115 -5.99 0.64 -2.86
CA PHE A 115 -4.91 1.51 -2.42
C PHE A 115 -5.30 2.98 -2.31
N ASP A 116 -6.60 3.33 -2.43
CA ASP A 116 -7.06 4.69 -2.18
C ASP A 116 -6.86 5.08 -0.71
N GLU A 117 -6.60 6.36 -0.45
CA GLU A 117 -6.43 6.87 0.93
C GLU A 117 -7.66 6.56 1.77
N ILE A 118 -7.50 6.55 3.10
CA ILE A 118 -8.61 6.34 4.02
C ILE A 118 -9.75 7.31 3.70
N ASN A 119 -10.95 6.75 3.56
CA ASN A 119 -12.15 7.56 3.34
C ASN A 119 -12.55 8.24 4.66
N ALA A 120 -12.34 9.55 4.73
CA ALA A 120 -12.71 10.35 5.91
C ALA A 120 -14.19 10.77 5.92
N GLY A 121 -15.01 10.28 4.98
CA GLY A 121 -16.44 10.52 4.93
C GLY A 121 -16.79 12.02 4.94
N VAL A 122 -17.60 12.44 5.90
CA VAL A 122 -18.00 13.85 6.02
C VAL A 122 -16.83 14.81 6.34
N CYS A 123 -15.68 14.28 6.76
CA CYS A 123 -14.49 15.07 7.05
C CYS A 123 -13.59 15.25 5.81
N GLU A 124 -13.95 14.70 4.64
CA GLU A 124 -13.19 14.88 3.40
C GLU A 124 -13.01 16.38 3.05
N GLY A 125 -11.78 16.79 2.77
CA GLY A 125 -11.44 18.17 2.44
C GLY A 125 -11.39 19.14 3.63
N MET A 126 -11.80 18.74 4.83
CA MET A 126 -11.69 19.56 6.04
C MET A 126 -10.23 19.57 6.53
N ARG A 127 -9.83 20.67 7.16
CA ARG A 127 -8.58 20.73 7.92
C ARG A 127 -8.74 19.99 9.24
N TYR A 128 -7.64 19.44 9.75
CA TYR A 128 -7.66 18.83 11.09
C TYR A 128 -8.14 19.80 12.19
N SER A 129 -7.82 21.09 12.07
CA SER A 129 -8.34 22.14 12.95
C SER A 129 -9.86 22.26 12.87
N ASP A 130 -10.40 22.26 11.66
CA ASP A 130 -11.84 22.42 11.42
C ASP A 130 -12.64 21.25 12.00
N VAL A 131 -12.10 20.01 11.89
CA VAL A 131 -12.70 18.84 12.52
C VAL A 131 -12.64 18.95 14.04
N ARG A 132 -11.51 19.39 14.62
CA ARG A 132 -11.38 19.57 16.07
C ARG A 132 -12.38 20.62 16.60
N ASP A 133 -12.50 21.74 15.91
CA ASP A 133 -13.25 22.90 16.40
C ASP A 133 -14.76 22.79 16.03
N GLY A 134 -15.09 22.19 14.89
CA GLY A 134 -16.46 22.05 14.38
C GLY A 134 -17.13 20.72 14.71
N MET A 135 -16.35 19.65 14.98
CA MET A 135 -16.83 18.30 15.25
C MET A 135 -16.09 17.69 16.47
N PRO A 136 -16.16 18.32 17.67
CA PRO A 136 -15.35 17.93 18.82
C PRO A 136 -15.61 16.49 19.28
N LEU A 137 -16.84 15.98 19.20
CA LEU A 137 -17.18 14.61 19.58
C LEU A 137 -16.47 13.60 18.66
N GLU A 138 -16.44 13.86 17.37
CA GLU A 138 -15.75 13.02 16.38
C GLU A 138 -14.24 13.06 16.58
N TYR A 139 -13.70 14.24 16.86
CA TYR A 139 -12.28 14.41 17.16
C TYR A 139 -11.87 13.61 18.40
N GLU A 140 -12.65 13.70 19.48
CA GLU A 140 -12.40 12.95 20.72
C GLU A 140 -12.54 11.45 20.52
N ALA A 141 -13.62 10.98 19.89
CA ALA A 141 -13.85 9.56 19.62
C ALA A 141 -12.68 8.96 18.84
N ARG A 142 -12.22 9.68 17.80
CA ARG A 142 -11.05 9.27 17.01
C ARG A 142 -9.75 9.28 17.83
N SER A 143 -9.58 10.25 18.73
CA SER A 143 -8.38 10.35 19.57
C SER A 143 -8.27 9.19 20.56
N HIS A 144 -9.40 8.71 21.08
CA HIS A 144 -9.44 7.57 22.01
C HIS A 144 -9.23 6.22 21.33
N ASN A 145 -9.75 6.02 20.12
CA ASN A 145 -9.63 4.75 19.41
C ASN A 145 -9.40 4.98 17.90
N LYS A 146 -8.24 5.47 17.56
CA LYS A 146 -7.88 5.77 16.15
C LYS A 146 -8.04 4.58 15.21
N TYR A 147 -7.80 3.37 15.67
CA TYR A 147 -7.85 2.17 14.85
C TYR A 147 -9.29 1.73 14.53
N GLY A 148 -10.14 1.71 15.54
CA GLY A 148 -11.54 1.27 15.41
C GLY A 148 -12.53 2.38 15.09
N TYR A 149 -12.14 3.66 15.23
CA TYR A 149 -13.02 4.78 14.93
C TYR A 149 -13.41 4.80 13.45
N ILE A 150 -14.72 4.85 13.17
CA ILE A 150 -15.28 4.93 11.83
C ILE A 150 -15.67 6.38 11.58
N TYR A 151 -15.08 7.01 10.54
CA TYR A 151 -15.54 8.32 10.10
C TYR A 151 -16.99 8.26 9.65
N PRO A 152 -17.86 9.24 10.00
CA PRO A 152 -19.24 9.29 9.53
C PRO A 152 -19.28 9.25 7.99
N ASN A 153 -19.98 8.25 7.42
CA ASN A 153 -20.00 7.94 5.99
C ASN A 153 -18.62 7.60 5.39
N GLY A 154 -17.67 7.18 6.22
CA GLY A 154 -16.32 6.82 5.82
C GLY A 154 -15.91 5.44 6.32
N GLU A 155 -14.62 5.25 6.56
CA GLU A 155 -14.05 3.98 7.01
C GLU A 155 -13.18 4.16 8.28
N SER A 156 -12.90 3.05 8.95
CA SER A 156 -11.90 2.95 10.02
C SER A 156 -10.57 2.44 9.49
N TYR A 157 -9.51 2.52 10.31
CA TYR A 157 -8.24 1.84 9.99
C TYR A 157 -8.37 0.31 9.97
N ALA A 158 -9.31 -0.26 10.74
CA ALA A 158 -9.59 -1.69 10.69
C ALA A 158 -10.15 -2.09 9.30
N MET A 159 -11.15 -1.37 8.80
CA MET A 159 -11.70 -1.58 7.45
C MET A 159 -10.66 -1.34 6.36
N LEU A 160 -9.85 -0.27 6.51
CA LEU A 160 -8.74 0.03 5.63
C LEU A 160 -7.76 -1.13 5.55
N LYS A 161 -7.38 -1.73 6.69
CA LYS A 161 -6.44 -2.85 6.74
C LYS A 161 -6.93 -4.05 5.93
N GLU A 162 -8.20 -4.40 6.04
CA GLU A 162 -8.80 -5.49 5.25
C GLU A 162 -8.81 -5.18 3.75
N ARG A 163 -9.17 -3.94 3.37
CA ARG A 163 -9.18 -3.49 1.99
C ARG A 163 -7.77 -3.53 1.39
N VAL A 164 -6.80 -2.98 2.09
CA VAL A 164 -5.39 -2.96 1.68
C VAL A 164 -4.81 -4.37 1.57
N ALA A 165 -5.15 -5.28 2.49
CA ALA A 165 -4.71 -6.67 2.42
C ALA A 165 -5.27 -7.39 1.18
N ARG A 166 -6.51 -7.10 0.76
CA ARG A 166 -7.04 -7.61 -0.53
C ARG A 166 -6.28 -7.04 -1.72
N GLY A 167 -6.02 -5.73 -1.72
CA GLY A 167 -5.24 -5.06 -2.76
C GLY A 167 -3.82 -5.61 -2.89
N LEU A 168 -3.15 -5.84 -1.75
CA LEU A 168 -1.82 -6.43 -1.73
C LEU A 168 -1.82 -7.84 -2.33
N ARG A 169 -2.74 -8.72 -1.91
CA ARG A 169 -2.85 -10.07 -2.50
C ARG A 169 -3.07 -10.02 -4.01
N ARG A 170 -3.91 -9.08 -4.47
CA ARG A 170 -4.16 -8.89 -5.90
C ARG A 170 -2.92 -8.41 -6.65
N ALA A 171 -2.20 -7.44 -6.09
CA ALA A 171 -0.96 -6.93 -6.67
C ALA A 171 0.11 -8.03 -6.76
N LEU A 172 0.31 -8.80 -5.67
CA LEU A 172 1.24 -9.92 -5.63
C LEU A 172 0.88 -11.02 -6.62
N PHE A 173 -0.41 -11.36 -6.76
CA PHE A 173 -0.87 -12.34 -7.73
C PHE A 173 -0.59 -11.91 -9.17
N LEU A 174 -0.77 -10.62 -9.48
CA LEU A 174 -0.56 -10.06 -10.82
C LEU A 174 0.93 -9.90 -11.16
N SER A 175 1.76 -9.54 -10.19
CA SER A 175 3.20 -9.34 -10.39
C SER A 175 4.01 -10.63 -10.38
N GLY A 176 3.46 -11.71 -9.82
CA GLY A 176 4.21 -12.96 -9.66
C GLY A 176 5.47 -12.76 -8.81
N GLU A 177 6.62 -13.23 -9.31
CA GLU A 177 7.92 -13.18 -8.62
C GLU A 177 8.69 -11.86 -8.85
N GLY A 178 8.13 -10.93 -9.63
CA GLY A 178 8.83 -9.71 -10.04
C GLY A 178 8.84 -8.62 -8.96
N THR A 179 9.73 -7.67 -9.15
CA THR A 179 9.75 -6.42 -8.39
C THR A 179 8.49 -5.61 -8.67
N LEU A 180 7.88 -5.04 -7.63
CA LEU A 180 6.74 -4.17 -7.80
C LEU A 180 6.84 -2.90 -6.96
N MET A 181 6.21 -1.84 -7.47
CA MET A 181 6.06 -0.58 -6.76
C MET A 181 4.59 -0.27 -6.51
N ILE A 182 4.27 0.21 -5.32
CA ILE A 182 2.94 0.73 -4.97
C ILE A 182 3.08 2.22 -4.68
N VAL A 183 2.45 3.06 -5.51
CA VAL A 183 2.37 4.50 -5.30
C VAL A 183 1.02 4.81 -4.64
N GLY A 184 1.05 4.99 -3.35
CA GLY A 184 -0.14 5.15 -2.52
C GLY A 184 -0.09 6.39 -1.63
N HIS A 185 -0.63 6.24 -0.44
CA HIS A 185 -0.87 7.31 0.52
C HIS A 185 -0.29 6.97 1.89
N GLN A 186 -0.36 7.93 2.83
CA GLN A 186 0.26 7.75 4.13
C GLN A 186 -0.37 6.61 4.94
N ALA A 187 -1.71 6.56 5.02
CA ALA A 187 -2.39 5.50 5.79
C ALA A 187 -2.20 4.15 5.10
N ILE A 188 -2.21 4.11 3.77
CA ILE A 188 -1.99 2.91 2.96
C ILE A 188 -0.60 2.33 3.23
N ASN A 189 0.45 3.13 3.09
CA ASN A 189 1.82 2.64 3.25
C ASN A 189 2.08 2.16 4.69
N ARG A 190 1.53 2.86 5.71
CA ARG A 190 1.59 2.39 7.11
C ARG A 190 0.88 1.07 7.31
N THR A 191 -0.29 0.90 6.68
CA THR A 191 -1.06 -0.34 6.75
C THR A 191 -0.33 -1.47 6.04
N LEU A 192 0.22 -1.25 4.84
CA LEU A 192 1.04 -2.22 4.14
C LEU A 192 2.23 -2.66 5.00
N LEU A 193 2.99 -1.72 5.55
CA LEU A 193 4.11 -2.04 6.46
C LEU A 193 3.64 -2.87 7.66
N SER A 194 2.47 -2.57 8.24
CA SER A 194 1.95 -3.35 9.36
C SER A 194 1.63 -4.80 9.01
N LEU A 195 1.26 -5.08 7.76
CA LEU A 195 0.98 -6.43 7.29
C LEU A 195 2.25 -7.29 7.20
N PHE A 196 3.42 -6.68 7.04
CA PHE A 196 4.71 -7.39 6.99
C PHE A 196 5.40 -7.49 8.36
N LEU A 197 5.19 -6.53 9.25
CA LEU A 197 5.90 -6.44 10.52
C LEU A 197 5.19 -7.14 11.69
N PHE A 198 3.89 -7.35 11.60
CA PHE A 198 3.06 -7.89 12.68
C PHE A 198 2.16 -9.03 12.17
N GLN A 199 2.80 -10.11 11.76
CA GLN A 199 2.12 -11.37 11.47
C GLN A 199 2.08 -12.26 12.71
#